data_64eefc23a054c96be76e065931c8e24d
#
_entry.id   64eefc23a054c96be76e065931c8e24d
#
_cell.length_a   1.000
_cell.length_b   1.000
_cell.length_c   1.000
_cell.angle_alpha   90.00
_cell.angle_beta   90.00
_cell.angle_gamma   90.00
#
_symmetry.space_group_name_H-M   'P 1'
#
loop_
_entity.id
_entity.type
_entity.pdbx_description
1 polymer ?
#
loop_
_entity_poly.entity_id
_entity_poly.type
_entity_poly.pdbx_seq_one_letter_code
_entity_poly.pdbx_strand_id
1 'polypeptide(L)'
;MRPGKPLMFGQSGSTPILGLPGNPVSSIVCSHLFLKQSIYKLQNYHFEENINKLKLSKNLPPNGDREHYIRGYISKNSKNELLATPINNQDSASLSSLSKANILIIRKPKEKKAKKNSYANIINLK
;
A
#
# COMPACT_ATOMS: atom_id res chain seq x y z
N MET A 1 -0.40 8.61 7.08
CA MET A 1 -0.52 7.57 6.05
C MET A 1 -1.64 7.93 5.07
N ARG A 2 -1.49 7.60 3.82
CA ARG A 2 -2.52 7.71 2.76
C ARG A 2 -2.58 6.40 1.98
N PRO A 3 -3.76 5.79 1.74
CA PRO A 3 -5.03 6.07 2.41
C PRO A 3 -4.99 5.68 3.89
N GLY A 4 -6.03 6.01 4.67
CA GLY A 4 -6.18 5.50 6.04
C GLY A 4 -6.08 6.54 7.15
N LYS A 5 -6.31 7.83 6.87
CA LYS A 5 -6.28 8.88 7.90
C LYS A 5 -7.13 8.57 9.14
N PRO A 6 -8.36 8.03 9.03
CA PRO A 6 -9.18 7.73 10.20
C PRO A 6 -8.96 6.34 10.79
N LEU A 7 -7.80 5.69 10.53
CA LEU A 7 -7.46 4.44 11.20
C LEU A 7 -7.29 4.69 12.70
N MET A 8 -7.97 3.90 13.52
CA MET A 8 -7.88 3.98 14.98
C MET A 8 -7.46 2.64 15.57
N PHE A 9 -6.66 2.70 16.61
CA PHE A 9 -6.30 1.54 17.41
C PHE A 9 -6.62 1.81 18.87
N GLY A 10 -7.24 0.83 19.53
CA GLY A 10 -7.62 0.90 20.94
C GLY A 10 -7.60 -0.45 21.60
N GLN A 11 -8.01 -0.48 22.86
CA GLN A 11 -8.08 -1.69 23.66
C GLN A 11 -9.25 -1.60 24.64
N SER A 12 -9.98 -2.70 24.79
CA SER A 12 -11.00 -2.86 25.81
C SER A 12 -10.64 -4.09 26.67
N GLY A 13 -10.24 -3.85 27.94
CA GLY A 13 -9.63 -4.89 28.74
C GLY A 13 -8.37 -5.44 28.07
N SER A 14 -8.31 -6.75 27.81
CA SER A 14 -7.23 -7.41 27.07
C SER A 14 -7.50 -7.55 25.56
N THR A 15 -8.66 -7.08 25.09
CA THR A 15 -9.07 -7.23 23.68
C THR A 15 -8.61 -6.03 22.84
N PRO A 16 -7.76 -6.21 21.83
CA PRO A 16 -7.40 -5.13 20.92
C PRO A 16 -8.56 -4.77 20.01
N ILE A 17 -8.69 -3.48 19.72
CA ILE A 17 -9.72 -2.92 18.83
C ILE A 17 -9.03 -2.18 17.71
N LEU A 18 -9.35 -2.52 16.45
CA LEU A 18 -8.88 -1.82 15.26
C LEU A 18 -10.07 -1.21 14.54
N GLY A 19 -10.15 0.13 14.54
CA GLY A 19 -11.15 0.89 13.82
C GLY A 19 -10.68 1.19 12.39
N LEU A 20 -11.29 0.52 11.40
CA LEU A 20 -10.96 0.74 9.99
C LEU A 20 -11.67 1.97 9.44
N PRO A 21 -11.07 2.65 8.43
CA PRO A 21 -11.73 3.75 7.72
C PRO A 21 -13.04 3.30 7.07
N GLY A 22 -14.04 4.18 7.04
CA GLY A 22 -15.31 3.91 6.35
C GLY A 22 -15.21 3.88 4.83
N ASN A 23 -14.20 4.50 4.24
CA ASN A 23 -13.96 4.42 2.80
C ASN A 23 -13.49 3.01 2.41
N PRO A 24 -14.15 2.32 1.45
CA PRO A 24 -13.87 0.92 1.13
C PRO A 24 -12.42 0.64 0.73
N VAL A 25 -11.84 1.48 -0.11
CA VAL A 25 -10.44 1.31 -0.56
C VAL A 25 -9.47 1.50 0.60
N SER A 26 -9.70 2.53 1.41
CA SER A 26 -8.88 2.78 2.61
C SER A 26 -8.99 1.61 3.60
N SER A 27 -10.19 1.09 3.79
CA SER A 27 -10.45 -0.05 4.67
C SER A 27 -9.68 -1.30 4.21
N ILE A 28 -9.72 -1.63 2.92
CA ILE A 28 -9.01 -2.79 2.36
C ILE A 28 -7.49 -2.62 2.50
N VAL A 29 -6.94 -1.45 2.17
CA VAL A 29 -5.50 -1.18 2.33
C VAL A 29 -5.08 -1.27 3.79
N CYS A 30 -5.84 -0.67 4.71
CA CYS A 30 -5.55 -0.73 6.15
C CYS A 30 -5.70 -2.16 6.69
N SER A 31 -6.67 -2.94 6.20
CA SER A 31 -6.81 -4.35 6.58
C SER A 31 -5.58 -5.15 6.16
N HIS A 32 -5.08 -4.94 4.95
CA HIS A 32 -3.87 -5.62 4.48
C HIS A 32 -2.65 -5.25 5.33
N LEU A 33 -2.46 -3.96 5.62
CA LEU A 33 -1.28 -3.46 6.34
C LEU A 33 -1.30 -3.75 7.84
N PHE A 34 -2.49 -3.72 8.47
CA PHE A 34 -2.59 -3.76 9.95
C PHE A 34 -3.40 -4.93 10.48
N LEU A 35 -4.59 -5.20 9.94
CA LEU A 35 -5.46 -6.27 10.44
C LEU A 35 -4.81 -7.63 10.24
N LYS A 36 -4.24 -7.88 9.06
CA LYS A 36 -3.52 -9.12 8.76
C LYS A 36 -2.39 -9.38 9.77
N GLN A 37 -1.55 -8.40 10.02
CA GLN A 37 -0.46 -8.50 10.99
C GLN A 37 -0.97 -8.74 12.42
N SER A 38 -2.05 -8.07 12.80
CA SER A 38 -2.68 -8.22 14.12
C SER A 38 -3.20 -9.65 14.33
N ILE A 39 -3.84 -10.24 13.31
CA ILE A 39 -4.33 -11.62 13.36
C ILE A 39 -3.17 -12.61 13.52
N TYR A 40 -2.10 -12.47 12.73
CA TYR A 40 -0.93 -13.34 12.86
C TYR A 40 -0.32 -13.23 14.27
N LYS A 41 -0.20 -12.01 14.80
CA LYS A 41 0.34 -11.80 16.14
C LYS A 41 -0.53 -12.44 17.23
N LEU A 42 -1.85 -12.36 17.11
CA LEU A 42 -2.78 -13.02 18.05
C LEU A 42 -2.67 -14.55 18.00
N GLN A 43 -2.29 -15.11 16.86
CA GLN A 43 -2.06 -16.55 16.68
C GLN A 43 -0.63 -16.98 17.04
N ASN A 44 0.19 -16.09 17.61
CA ASN A 44 1.61 -16.30 17.90
C ASN A 44 2.46 -16.64 16.64
N TYR A 45 1.99 -16.25 15.45
CA TYR A 45 2.78 -16.33 14.23
C TYR A 45 3.64 -15.08 14.06
N HIS A 46 4.91 -15.30 13.73
CA HIS A 46 5.78 -14.20 13.31
C HIS A 46 5.44 -13.84 11.86
N PHE A 47 4.97 -12.62 11.66
CA PHE A 47 4.65 -12.08 10.34
C PHE A 47 5.52 -10.87 10.05
N GLU A 48 6.31 -10.96 8.99
CA GLU A 48 7.03 -9.82 8.43
C GLU A 48 6.44 -9.48 7.06
N GLU A 49 6.15 -8.19 6.85
CA GLU A 49 5.70 -7.72 5.54
C GLU A 49 6.85 -7.86 4.54
N ASN A 50 6.61 -8.60 3.47
CA ASN A 50 7.62 -8.81 2.44
C ASN A 50 7.69 -7.58 1.52
N ILE A 51 8.61 -6.67 1.81
CA ILE A 51 8.87 -5.48 1.00
C ILE A 51 9.87 -5.84 -0.09
N ASN A 52 9.41 -5.78 -1.32
CA ASN A 52 10.22 -6.00 -2.52
C ASN A 52 10.58 -4.66 -3.19
N LYS A 53 11.51 -4.70 -4.13
CA LYS A 53 11.87 -3.53 -4.95
C LYS A 53 11.62 -3.82 -6.42
N LEU A 54 10.91 -2.91 -7.08
CA LEU A 54 10.73 -2.93 -8.54
C LEU A 54 11.03 -1.56 -9.14
N LYS A 55 11.47 -1.54 -10.38
CA LYS A 55 11.61 -0.30 -11.14
C LYS A 55 10.24 0.29 -11.46
N LEU A 56 10.13 1.61 -11.40
CA LEU A 56 8.91 2.32 -11.78
C LEU A 56 8.74 2.36 -13.30
N SER A 57 7.53 2.13 -13.78
CA SER A 57 7.21 2.25 -15.21
C SER A 57 7.07 3.71 -15.68
N LYS A 58 6.85 4.64 -14.75
CA LYS A 58 6.70 6.08 -15.01
C LYS A 58 7.13 6.93 -13.82
N ASN A 59 7.30 8.23 -14.07
CA ASN A 59 7.63 9.19 -13.01
C ASN A 59 6.50 9.28 -11.97
N LEU A 60 6.90 9.48 -10.71
CA LEU A 60 5.97 9.83 -9.62
C LEU A 60 6.30 11.23 -9.10
N PRO A 61 5.29 12.06 -8.81
CA PRO A 61 5.51 13.39 -8.25
C PRO A 61 6.13 13.31 -6.85
N PRO A 62 6.63 14.42 -6.30
CA PRO A 62 7.02 14.48 -4.89
C PRO A 62 5.85 14.06 -3.99
N ASN A 63 6.16 13.38 -2.89
CA ASN A 63 5.16 13.01 -1.91
C ASN A 63 4.97 14.13 -0.88
N GLY A 64 3.76 14.21 -0.32
CA GLY A 64 3.43 15.13 0.76
C GLY A 64 3.92 14.66 2.13
N ASP A 65 3.35 15.22 3.19
CA ASP A 65 3.78 15.01 4.58
C ASP A 65 3.42 13.64 5.16
N ARG A 66 2.64 12.83 4.44
CA ARG A 66 2.21 11.50 4.90
C ARG A 66 2.78 10.40 4.02
N GLU A 67 3.15 9.29 4.64
CA GLU A 67 3.47 8.07 3.90
C GLU A 67 2.30 7.69 3.00
N HIS A 68 2.58 7.37 1.75
CA HIS A 68 1.58 7.09 0.73
C HIS A 68 1.77 5.71 0.14
N TYR A 69 0.73 4.91 0.22
CA TYR A 69 0.62 3.59 -0.40
C TYR A 69 -0.16 3.72 -1.70
N ILE A 70 0.57 3.85 -2.80
CA ILE A 70 0.00 4.03 -4.14
C ILE A 70 -0.39 2.67 -4.69
N ARG A 71 -1.65 2.52 -5.09
CA ARG A 71 -2.10 1.30 -5.76
C ARG A 71 -1.46 1.19 -7.13
N GLY A 72 -0.97 0.00 -7.43
CA GLY A 72 -0.32 -0.30 -8.69
C GLY A 72 -0.50 -1.75 -9.08
N TYR A 73 0.06 -2.08 -10.21
CA TYR A 73 0.14 -3.45 -10.69
C TYR A 73 1.53 -3.72 -11.28
N ILE A 74 1.89 -5.00 -11.32
CA ILE A 74 3.13 -5.43 -11.96
C ILE A 74 2.88 -5.54 -13.46
N SER A 75 3.65 -4.79 -14.25
CA SER A 75 3.69 -4.87 -15.71
C SER A 75 5.03 -5.42 -16.19
N LYS A 76 5.12 -5.72 -17.47
CA LYS A 76 6.38 -6.10 -18.13
C LYS A 76 6.71 -5.11 -19.22
N ASN A 77 7.99 -4.79 -19.37
CA ASN A 77 8.48 -3.99 -20.49
C ASN A 77 8.81 -4.90 -21.70
N SER A 78 9.28 -4.28 -22.80
CA SER A 78 9.68 -4.99 -24.02
C SER A 78 10.82 -6.01 -23.81
N LYS A 79 11.61 -5.86 -22.74
CA LYS A 79 12.69 -6.77 -22.34
C LYS A 79 12.24 -7.84 -21.34
N ASN A 80 10.92 -7.96 -21.12
CA ASN A 80 10.32 -8.88 -20.15
C ASN A 80 10.71 -8.61 -18.67
N GLU A 81 11.23 -7.42 -18.36
CA GLU A 81 11.52 -7.02 -16.98
C GLU A 81 10.24 -6.59 -16.27
N LEU A 82 10.11 -6.95 -14.99
CA LEU A 82 8.97 -6.57 -14.14
C LEU A 82 9.09 -5.12 -13.69
N LEU A 83 7.99 -4.37 -13.84
CA LEU A 83 7.89 -2.96 -13.45
C LEU A 83 6.71 -2.74 -12.52
N ALA A 84 6.88 -1.82 -11.57
CA ALA A 84 5.79 -1.30 -10.76
C ALA A 84 5.09 -0.17 -11.52
N THR A 85 3.84 -0.40 -11.91
CA THR A 85 3.03 0.56 -12.67
C THR A 85 1.93 1.12 -11.77
N PRO A 86 1.99 2.40 -11.39
CA PRO A 86 0.95 3.02 -10.59
C PRO A 86 -0.34 3.17 -11.41
N ILE A 87 -1.48 2.88 -10.79
CA ILE A 87 -2.80 3.13 -11.38
C ILE A 87 -3.04 4.63 -11.41
N ASN A 88 -3.56 5.14 -12.54
CA ASN A 88 -3.75 6.58 -12.73
C ASN A 88 -4.76 7.18 -11.76
N ASN A 89 -5.87 6.47 -11.52
CA ASN A 89 -6.89 6.92 -10.57
C ASN A 89 -6.57 6.38 -9.17
N GLN A 90 -6.08 7.26 -8.31
CA GLN A 90 -5.82 6.97 -6.89
C GLN A 90 -6.99 7.42 -6.00
N ASP A 91 -8.15 7.73 -6.60
CA ASP A 91 -9.34 8.06 -5.81
C ASP A 91 -9.70 6.91 -4.88
N SER A 92 -9.81 7.23 -3.60
CA SER A 92 -10.13 6.27 -2.55
C SER A 92 -11.56 5.72 -2.63
N ALA A 93 -12.44 6.34 -3.43
CA ALA A 93 -13.79 5.84 -3.70
C ALA A 93 -13.85 4.83 -4.85
N SER A 94 -12.77 4.68 -5.64
CA SER A 94 -12.76 3.83 -6.84
C SER A 94 -12.40 2.38 -6.53
N LEU A 95 -13.39 1.53 -6.30
CA LEU A 95 -13.22 0.08 -6.16
C LEU A 95 -12.69 -0.58 -7.44
N SER A 96 -13.04 -0.05 -8.62
CA SER A 96 -12.56 -0.58 -9.89
C SER A 96 -11.03 -0.45 -10.04
N SER A 97 -10.44 0.59 -9.48
CA SER A 97 -8.98 0.73 -9.46
C SER A 97 -8.32 -0.27 -8.50
N LEU A 98 -9.01 -0.63 -7.42
CA LEU A 98 -8.51 -1.62 -6.46
C LEU A 98 -8.53 -3.04 -7.04
N SER A 99 -9.55 -3.40 -7.82
CA SER A 99 -9.64 -4.73 -8.44
C SER A 99 -8.48 -5.01 -9.41
N LYS A 100 -7.91 -3.98 -10.01
CA LYS A 100 -6.76 -4.06 -10.91
C LYS A 100 -5.42 -4.01 -10.17
N ALA A 101 -5.41 -3.57 -8.91
CA ALA A 101 -4.20 -3.47 -8.12
C ALA A 101 -3.77 -4.85 -7.61
N ASN A 102 -2.48 -5.15 -7.71
CA ASN A 102 -1.87 -6.31 -7.06
C ASN A 102 -0.65 -5.93 -6.20
N ILE A 103 -0.27 -4.65 -6.22
CA ILE A 103 0.80 -4.10 -5.38
C ILE A 103 0.41 -2.76 -4.78
N LEU A 104 1.08 -2.42 -3.68
CA LEU A 104 1.15 -1.07 -3.13
C LEU A 104 2.59 -0.56 -3.30
N ILE A 105 2.75 0.59 -3.95
CA ILE A 105 4.04 1.29 -4.06
C ILE A 105 4.15 2.22 -2.86
N ILE A 106 5.23 2.08 -2.09
CA ILE A 106 5.44 2.85 -0.85
C ILE A 106 6.18 4.14 -1.19
N ARG A 107 5.62 5.27 -0.76
CA ARG A 107 6.27 6.59 -0.81
C ARG A 107 6.38 7.15 0.60
N LYS A 108 7.60 7.38 1.05
CA LYS A 108 7.86 7.97 2.38
C LYS A 108 7.38 9.42 2.44
N PRO A 109 7.10 9.96 3.66
CA PRO A 109 6.82 11.38 3.82
C PRO A 109 7.91 12.25 3.21
N LYS A 110 7.50 13.33 2.51
CA LYS A 110 8.41 14.30 1.87
C LYS A 110 9.42 13.71 0.87
N GLU A 111 9.15 12.50 0.38
CA GLU A 111 10.00 11.88 -0.63
C GLU A 111 9.98 12.69 -1.93
N LYS A 112 11.17 12.94 -2.48
CA LYS A 112 11.35 13.71 -3.72
C LYS A 112 10.71 12.99 -4.92
N LYS A 113 10.54 13.70 -6.04
CA LYS A 113 10.11 13.12 -7.32
C LYS A 113 10.90 11.84 -7.61
N ALA A 114 10.20 10.76 -7.91
CA ALA A 114 10.79 9.52 -8.37
C ALA A 114 10.74 9.44 -9.90
N LYS A 115 11.86 9.12 -10.52
CA LYS A 115 11.97 9.01 -11.98
C LYS A 115 11.56 7.61 -12.45
N LYS A 116 11.06 7.52 -13.67
CA LYS A 116 10.93 6.26 -14.41
C LYS A 116 12.23 5.47 -14.34
N ASN A 117 12.14 4.15 -14.21
CA ASN A 117 13.25 3.20 -14.05
C ASN A 117 14.03 3.30 -12.73
N SER A 118 13.68 4.21 -11.81
CA SER A 118 14.21 4.16 -10.45
C SER A 118 13.48 3.07 -9.63
N TYR A 119 14.16 2.50 -8.64
CA TYR A 119 13.59 1.50 -7.76
C TYR A 119 12.64 2.12 -6.74
N ALA A 120 11.51 1.45 -6.53
CA ALA A 120 10.55 1.77 -5.47
C ALA A 120 10.28 0.54 -4.62
N ASN A 121 10.03 0.75 -3.34
CA ASN A 121 9.57 -0.31 -2.44
C ASN A 121 8.11 -0.64 -2.73
N ILE A 122 7.79 -1.91 -2.78
CA ILE A 122 6.44 -2.40 -3.01
C ILE A 122 6.04 -3.46 -1.98
N ILE A 123 4.75 -3.57 -1.75
CA ILE A 123 4.10 -4.66 -1.01
C ILE A 123 3.16 -5.38 -1.97
N ASN A 124 3.19 -6.70 -2.01
CA ASN A 124 2.24 -7.50 -2.76
C ASN A 124 0.90 -7.59 -2.02
N LEU A 125 -0.20 -7.35 -2.74
CA LEU A 125 -1.56 -7.45 -2.20
C LEU A 125 -2.15 -8.86 -2.33
N LYS A 126 -1.52 -9.68 -3.13
CA LYS A 126 -1.99 -11.06 -3.41
C LYS A 126 -0.90 -12.08 -3.18
#